data_b5b3bff37ae5031b8346151f4b521e9e
#
_entry.id   b5b3bff37ae5031b8346151f4b521e9e
#
_cell.length_a   1.000
_cell.length_b   1.000
_cell.length_c   1.000
_cell.angle_alpha   90.00
_cell.angle_beta   90.00
_cell.angle_gamma   90.00
#
_symmetry.space_group_name_H-M   'P 1'
#
loop_
_entity.id
_entity.type
_entity.pdbx_description
1 polymer ?
#
loop_
_entity_poly.entity_id
_entity_poly.type
_entity_poly.pdbx_seq_one_letter_code
_entity_poly.pdbx_strand_id
1 'polypeptide(L)'
;MLLVDDHLLFAKSLSVALDEYKEIEHFYSTQDIKGLDRIVRDRNIDIVLMDINLGALSDTDGLETAVDLRRANPGVKIVILTGYDLPVYRHEAKKNGISGFLNKNISPDDLIASLIRVFNGASCFPEERGDLIIEDLTGMERKILQIMSSGKKRKCAADELFISERTLSNHLQHIFEKLEVSSVVEAVTKAIQLGYIPPIC
;
A
#
# COMPACT_ATOMS: atom_id res chain seq x y z
N MET A 1 4.73 -0.01 20.20
CA MET A 1 4.07 0.02 18.89
C MET A 1 3.93 1.45 18.38
N LEU A 2 4.02 1.67 17.04
CA LEU A 2 3.90 2.98 16.40
C LEU A 2 2.83 2.92 15.29
N LEU A 3 1.92 3.89 15.26
CA LEU A 3 0.99 4.13 14.14
C LEU A 3 1.51 5.30 13.28
N VAL A 4 1.53 5.12 11.97
CA VAL A 4 1.81 6.16 10.96
C VAL A 4 0.56 6.35 10.13
N ASP A 5 -0.13 7.49 10.32
CA ASP A 5 -1.44 7.76 9.74
C ASP A 5 -1.67 9.27 9.69
N ASP A 6 -2.25 9.79 8.62
CA ASP A 6 -2.57 11.21 8.48
C ASP A 6 -3.89 11.60 9.19
N HIS A 7 -4.71 10.61 9.58
CA HIS A 7 -6.00 10.82 10.23
C HIS A 7 -5.86 10.89 11.77
N LEU A 8 -5.70 12.10 12.32
CA LEU A 8 -5.56 12.32 13.78
C LEU A 8 -6.70 11.74 14.62
N LEU A 9 -7.94 11.78 14.10
CA LEU A 9 -9.09 11.23 14.82
C LEU A 9 -9.00 9.71 14.93
N PHE A 10 -8.58 9.03 13.87
CA PHE A 10 -8.36 7.59 13.88
C PHE A 10 -7.26 7.22 14.88
N ALA A 11 -6.13 7.92 14.85
CA ALA A 11 -5.01 7.69 15.76
C ALA A 11 -5.45 7.83 17.25
N LYS A 12 -6.23 8.87 17.58
CA LYS A 12 -6.79 9.06 18.94
C LYS A 12 -7.76 7.96 19.31
N SER A 13 -8.68 7.59 18.42
CA SER A 13 -9.66 6.53 18.69
C SER A 13 -8.98 5.19 18.92
N LEU A 14 -7.97 4.88 18.11
CA LEU A 14 -7.18 3.65 18.26
C LEU A 14 -6.39 3.65 19.58
N SER A 15 -5.78 4.78 19.96
CA SER A 15 -5.09 4.92 21.25
C SER A 15 -6.03 4.57 22.42
N VAL A 16 -7.22 5.15 22.45
CA VAL A 16 -8.21 4.87 23.49
C VAL A 16 -8.64 3.40 23.49
N ALA A 17 -8.89 2.84 22.30
CA ALA A 17 -9.30 1.44 22.19
C ALA A 17 -8.20 0.47 22.63
N LEU A 18 -6.93 0.85 22.51
CA LEU A 18 -5.80 0.00 22.87
C LEU A 18 -5.37 0.13 24.34
N ASP A 19 -5.83 1.14 25.08
CA ASP A 19 -5.47 1.33 26.50
C ASP A 19 -5.93 0.18 27.40
N GLU A 20 -6.93 -0.60 26.98
CA GLU A 20 -7.44 -1.75 27.74
C GLU A 20 -6.59 -3.03 27.57
N TYR A 21 -5.67 -3.04 26.58
CA TYR A 21 -4.89 -4.22 26.22
C TYR A 21 -3.48 -4.17 26.81
N LYS A 22 -3.21 -5.04 27.78
CA LYS A 22 -1.92 -5.14 28.48
C LYS A 22 -0.75 -5.58 27.60
N GLU A 23 -1.06 -6.16 26.45
CA GLU A 23 -0.09 -6.59 25.44
C GLU A 23 0.59 -5.40 24.75
N ILE A 24 -0.01 -4.20 24.83
CA ILE A 24 0.53 -2.96 24.28
C ILE A 24 1.09 -2.09 25.40
N GLU A 25 2.37 -2.25 25.69
CA GLU A 25 3.03 -1.47 26.74
C GLU A 25 3.06 0.02 26.40
N HIS A 26 3.38 0.35 25.14
CA HIS A 26 3.44 1.73 24.67
C HIS A 26 2.85 1.84 23.26
N PHE A 27 1.92 2.78 23.07
CA PHE A 27 1.38 3.18 21.78
C PHE A 27 1.79 4.61 21.45
N TYR A 28 2.37 4.79 20.28
CA TYR A 28 2.74 6.09 19.72
C TYR A 28 2.04 6.27 18.38
N SER A 29 1.74 7.52 18.02
CA SER A 29 1.28 7.88 16.68
C SER A 29 2.11 9.05 16.13
N THR A 30 2.33 9.07 14.82
CA THR A 30 3.08 10.12 14.15
C THR A 30 2.55 10.40 12.76
N GLN A 31 2.73 11.66 12.34
CA GLN A 31 2.57 12.09 10.95
C GLN A 31 3.95 12.47 10.34
N ASP A 32 5.03 12.38 11.11
CA ASP A 32 6.39 12.66 10.64
C ASP A 32 6.99 11.45 9.94
N ILE A 33 6.88 11.41 8.62
CA ILE A 33 7.42 10.33 7.79
C ILE A 33 8.95 10.41 7.71
N LYS A 34 9.51 11.62 7.65
CA LYS A 34 10.96 11.81 7.51
C LYS A 34 11.75 11.37 8.74
N GLY A 35 11.11 11.42 9.90
CA GLY A 35 11.71 11.02 11.19
C GLY A 35 11.46 9.57 11.59
N LEU A 36 10.77 8.75 10.79
CA LEU A 36 10.32 7.40 11.17
C LEU A 36 11.45 6.50 11.64
N ASP A 37 12.53 6.43 10.89
CA ASP A 37 13.69 5.59 11.21
C ASP A 37 14.29 5.95 12.58
N ARG A 38 14.35 7.22 12.93
CA ARG A 38 14.78 7.71 14.22
C ARG A 38 13.78 7.35 15.33
N ILE A 39 12.48 7.59 15.09
CA ILE A 39 11.42 7.28 16.07
C ILE A 39 11.44 5.79 16.40
N VAL A 40 11.55 4.94 15.39
CA VAL A 40 11.59 3.48 15.55
C VAL A 40 12.76 3.05 16.45
N ARG A 41 13.95 3.60 16.23
CA ARG A 41 15.13 3.27 17.03
C ARG A 41 15.08 3.85 18.43
N ASP A 42 14.78 5.16 18.56
CA ASP A 42 14.81 5.87 19.86
C ASP A 42 13.74 5.34 20.83
N ARG A 43 12.63 4.83 20.30
CA ARG A 43 11.51 4.30 21.09
C ARG A 43 11.47 2.78 21.18
N ASN A 44 12.46 2.07 20.61
CA ASN A 44 12.51 0.60 20.56
C ASN A 44 11.17 0.00 20.06
N ILE A 45 10.70 0.45 18.91
CA ILE A 45 9.42 0.03 18.33
C ILE A 45 9.52 -1.39 17.76
N ASP A 46 8.68 -2.31 18.23
CA ASP A 46 8.60 -3.68 17.73
C ASP A 46 7.72 -3.79 16.49
N ILE A 47 6.59 -3.08 16.49
CA ILE A 47 5.59 -3.11 15.42
C ILE A 47 5.25 -1.71 14.97
N VAL A 48 5.25 -1.50 13.65
CA VAL A 48 4.73 -0.30 12.99
C VAL A 48 3.46 -0.64 12.25
N LEU A 49 2.38 0.08 12.55
CA LEU A 49 1.15 0.13 11.74
C LEU A 49 1.28 1.28 10.76
N MET A 50 1.16 1.01 9.46
CA MET A 50 1.35 1.98 8.39
C MET A 50 0.10 2.09 7.53
N ASP A 51 -0.48 3.29 7.44
CA ASP A 51 -1.50 3.54 6.41
C ASP A 51 -0.84 3.68 5.03
N ILE A 52 -1.54 3.22 3.99
CA ILE A 52 -1.13 3.41 2.59
C ILE A 52 -1.37 4.86 2.16
N ASN A 53 -2.52 5.41 2.51
CA ASN A 53 -2.87 6.77 2.14
C ASN A 53 -2.36 7.74 3.20
N LEU A 54 -1.19 8.29 2.97
CA LEU A 54 -0.58 9.29 3.84
C LEU A 54 -0.90 10.73 3.42
N GLY A 55 -1.80 10.91 2.45
CA GLY A 55 -2.28 12.22 2.00
C GLY A 55 -1.15 13.19 1.64
N ALA A 56 -1.19 14.39 2.21
CA ALA A 56 -0.19 15.42 1.99
C ALA A 56 1.14 15.22 2.77
N LEU A 57 1.26 14.14 3.55
CA LEU A 57 2.44 13.88 4.37
C LEU A 57 3.64 13.38 3.55
N SER A 58 3.37 12.75 2.40
CA SER A 58 4.42 12.15 1.56
C SER A 58 4.09 12.24 0.07
N ASP A 59 5.12 12.43 -0.76
CA ASP A 59 5.04 12.28 -2.21
C ASP A 59 5.01 10.79 -2.64
N THR A 60 5.36 9.87 -1.72
CA THR A 60 5.30 8.42 -1.89
C THR A 60 4.13 7.84 -1.12
N ASP A 61 3.61 6.68 -1.53
CA ASP A 61 2.58 5.99 -0.77
C ASP A 61 3.16 5.33 0.49
N GLY A 62 2.27 4.99 1.43
CA GLY A 62 2.69 4.40 2.70
C GLY A 62 3.30 3.01 2.55
N LEU A 63 2.99 2.28 1.47
CA LEU A 63 3.59 0.98 1.22
C LEU A 63 5.07 1.11 0.82
N GLU A 64 5.40 2.06 -0.03
CA GLU A 64 6.80 2.37 -0.39
C GLU A 64 7.58 2.80 0.86
N THR A 65 7.00 3.70 1.65
CA THR A 65 7.56 4.13 2.94
C THR A 65 7.78 2.94 3.89
N ALA A 66 6.83 2.01 3.99
CA ALA A 66 6.94 0.80 4.80
C ALA A 66 8.09 -0.11 4.34
N VAL A 67 8.25 -0.28 3.03
CA VAL A 67 9.33 -1.09 2.45
C VAL A 67 10.71 -0.49 2.76
N ASP A 68 10.85 0.83 2.63
CA ASP A 68 12.10 1.50 2.94
C ASP A 68 12.42 1.47 4.43
N LEU A 69 11.42 1.68 5.29
CA LEU A 69 11.58 1.57 6.74
C LEU A 69 12.03 0.16 7.16
N ARG A 70 11.44 -0.88 6.55
CA ARG A 70 11.81 -2.27 6.80
C ARG A 70 13.24 -2.58 6.40
N ARG A 71 13.69 -2.04 5.25
CA ARG A 71 15.08 -2.20 4.80
C ARG A 71 16.07 -1.57 5.78
N ALA A 72 15.73 -0.39 6.30
CA ALA A 72 16.56 0.32 7.29
C ALA A 72 16.53 -0.34 8.68
N ASN A 73 15.43 -1.03 9.05
CA ASN A 73 15.21 -1.65 10.36
C ASN A 73 14.71 -3.10 10.21
N PRO A 74 15.58 -4.08 9.89
CA PRO A 74 15.15 -5.45 9.59
C PRO A 74 14.46 -6.19 10.77
N GLY A 75 14.69 -5.73 12.00
CA GLY A 75 14.08 -6.29 13.22
C GLY A 75 12.65 -5.83 13.48
N VAL A 76 12.24 -4.73 12.86
CA VAL A 76 10.90 -4.16 13.04
C VAL A 76 9.89 -4.88 12.17
N LYS A 77 8.76 -5.22 12.76
CA LYS A 77 7.63 -5.81 12.04
C LYS A 77 6.71 -4.69 11.54
N ILE A 78 6.37 -4.73 10.26
CA ILE A 78 5.50 -3.72 9.67
C ILE A 78 4.21 -4.38 9.23
N VAL A 79 3.08 -3.79 9.62
CA VAL A 79 1.74 -4.18 9.25
C VAL A 79 1.07 -2.99 8.55
N ILE A 80 0.61 -3.20 7.34
CA ILE A 80 -0.24 -2.21 6.68
C ILE A 80 -1.61 -2.23 7.35
N LEU A 81 -2.11 -1.04 7.74
CA LEU A 81 -3.44 -0.85 8.32
C LEU A 81 -4.15 0.24 7.52
N THR A 82 -5.02 -0.13 6.60
CA THR A 82 -5.60 0.79 5.63
C THR A 82 -7.08 0.57 5.37
N GLY A 83 -7.79 1.63 4.97
CA GLY A 83 -9.15 1.53 4.42
C GLY A 83 -9.18 1.02 2.97
N TYR A 84 -8.04 1.03 2.28
CA TYR A 84 -7.91 0.64 0.87
C TYR A 84 -7.40 -0.80 0.75
N ASP A 85 -8.32 -1.75 0.81
CA ASP A 85 -8.00 -3.19 0.68
C ASP A 85 -7.98 -3.61 -0.79
N LEU A 86 -6.94 -3.18 -1.53
CA LEU A 86 -6.78 -3.47 -2.95
C LEU A 86 -5.77 -4.60 -3.17
N PRO A 87 -6.05 -5.51 -4.13
CA PRO A 87 -5.24 -6.71 -4.37
C PRO A 87 -3.76 -6.44 -4.65
N VAL A 88 -3.45 -5.40 -5.44
CA VAL A 88 -2.06 -5.02 -5.77
C VAL A 88 -1.28 -4.63 -4.52
N TYR A 89 -1.87 -3.87 -3.61
CA TYR A 89 -1.19 -3.48 -2.37
C TYR A 89 -0.88 -4.70 -1.48
N ARG A 90 -1.80 -5.67 -1.39
CA ARG A 90 -1.55 -6.91 -0.66
C ARG A 90 -0.43 -7.74 -1.28
N HIS A 91 -0.45 -7.88 -2.62
CA HIS A 91 0.58 -8.58 -3.37
C HIS A 91 1.97 -7.93 -3.16
N GLU A 92 2.07 -6.63 -3.36
CA GLU A 92 3.30 -5.85 -3.17
C GLU A 92 3.80 -5.92 -1.72
N ALA A 93 2.90 -5.83 -0.73
CA ALA A 93 3.26 -5.98 0.69
C ALA A 93 3.89 -7.36 0.97
N LYS A 94 3.27 -8.44 0.51
CA LYS A 94 3.80 -9.81 0.63
C LYS A 94 5.15 -9.95 -0.04
N LYS A 95 5.27 -9.50 -1.30
CA LYS A 95 6.49 -9.58 -2.11
C LYS A 95 7.66 -8.87 -1.45
N ASN A 96 7.41 -7.74 -0.80
CA ASN A 96 8.42 -6.96 -0.09
C ASN A 96 8.62 -7.39 1.37
N GLY A 97 8.00 -8.50 1.81
CA GLY A 97 8.19 -9.10 3.13
C GLY A 97 7.61 -8.27 4.27
N ILE A 98 6.58 -7.47 4.01
CA ILE A 98 5.76 -6.82 5.06
C ILE A 98 5.09 -7.91 5.89
N SER A 99 4.95 -7.71 7.19
CA SER A 99 4.52 -8.74 8.13
C SER A 99 3.01 -8.98 8.13
N GLY A 100 2.22 -8.00 7.67
CA GLY A 100 0.76 -8.15 7.62
C GLY A 100 0.07 -7.04 6.86
N PHE A 101 -1.20 -7.29 6.52
CA PHE A 101 -2.07 -6.35 5.83
C PHE A 101 -3.47 -6.45 6.43
N LEU A 102 -3.96 -5.40 7.07
CA LEU A 102 -5.22 -5.36 7.79
C LEU A 102 -6.08 -4.19 7.33
N ASN A 103 -7.41 -4.39 7.37
CA ASN A 103 -8.35 -3.31 7.08
C ASN A 103 -8.61 -2.47 8.34
N LYS A 104 -8.72 -1.13 8.22
CA LYS A 104 -9.05 -0.22 9.34
C LYS A 104 -10.41 -0.51 10.00
N ASN A 105 -11.28 -1.26 9.33
CA ASN A 105 -12.58 -1.70 9.89
C ASN A 105 -12.47 -2.94 10.79
N ILE A 106 -11.26 -3.45 11.05
CA ILE A 106 -11.02 -4.57 11.96
C ILE A 106 -11.45 -4.21 13.39
N SER A 107 -11.97 -5.18 14.13
CA SER A 107 -12.26 -4.97 15.56
C SER A 107 -10.97 -4.80 16.37
N PRO A 108 -10.97 -4.08 17.51
CA PRO A 108 -9.79 -3.99 18.36
C PRO A 108 -9.27 -5.36 18.82
N ASP A 109 -10.14 -6.29 19.17
CA ASP A 109 -9.77 -7.65 19.59
C ASP A 109 -9.05 -8.42 18.48
N ASP A 110 -9.58 -8.38 17.25
CA ASP A 110 -8.96 -9.04 16.09
C ASP A 110 -7.64 -8.36 15.69
N LEU A 111 -7.55 -7.04 15.84
CA LEU A 111 -6.32 -6.30 15.62
C LEU A 111 -5.24 -6.79 16.58
N ILE A 112 -5.53 -6.83 17.88
CA ILE A 112 -4.57 -7.29 18.91
C ILE A 112 -4.17 -8.74 18.66
N ALA A 113 -5.13 -9.63 18.39
CA ALA A 113 -4.83 -11.03 18.08
C ALA A 113 -3.89 -11.14 16.86
N SER A 114 -4.11 -10.32 15.83
CA SER A 114 -3.25 -10.25 14.64
C SER A 114 -1.85 -9.73 14.96
N LEU A 115 -1.74 -8.69 15.78
CA LEU A 115 -0.46 -8.09 16.18
C LEU A 115 0.36 -9.04 17.05
N ILE A 116 -0.27 -9.79 17.96
CA ILE A 116 0.41 -10.83 18.77
C ILE A 116 0.98 -11.92 17.82
N ARG A 117 0.22 -12.38 16.82
CA ARG A 117 0.72 -13.34 15.83
C ARG A 117 1.92 -12.80 15.06
N VAL A 118 1.85 -11.54 14.63
CA VAL A 118 2.95 -10.86 13.93
C VAL A 118 4.17 -10.71 14.85
N PHE A 119 3.98 -10.33 16.11
CA PHE A 119 5.05 -10.21 17.09
C PHE A 119 5.77 -11.56 17.26
N ASN A 120 5.05 -12.66 17.27
CA ASN A 120 5.58 -14.03 17.35
C ASN A 120 6.12 -14.58 16.02
N GLY A 121 6.21 -13.75 14.98
CA GLY A 121 6.86 -14.11 13.71
C GLY A 121 5.92 -14.70 12.64
N ALA A 122 4.63 -14.79 12.89
CA ALA A 122 3.65 -15.17 11.87
C ALA A 122 3.33 -13.98 10.94
N SER A 123 2.87 -14.28 9.72
CA SER A 123 2.29 -13.27 8.83
C SER A 123 0.79 -13.13 9.07
N CYS A 124 0.24 -11.94 8.85
CA CYS A 124 -1.17 -11.66 9.00
C CYS A 124 -1.71 -10.94 7.74
N PHE A 125 -2.18 -11.73 6.77
CA PHE A 125 -2.80 -11.23 5.54
C PHE A 125 -4.22 -11.79 5.43
N PRO A 126 -5.16 -11.04 4.82
CA PRO A 126 -6.48 -11.58 4.47
C PRO A 126 -6.34 -12.82 3.59
N GLU A 127 -7.26 -13.77 3.74
CA GLU A 127 -7.36 -14.91 2.83
C GLU A 127 -7.62 -14.41 1.41
N GLU A 128 -6.88 -14.94 0.46
CA GLU A 128 -7.08 -14.63 -0.95
C GLU A 128 -8.38 -15.26 -1.42
N ARG A 129 -9.34 -14.43 -1.82
CA ARG A 129 -10.59 -14.89 -2.40
C ARG A 129 -10.40 -15.14 -3.89
N GLY A 130 -10.14 -16.38 -4.27
CA GLY A 130 -10.05 -16.84 -5.66
C GLY A 130 -8.63 -16.74 -6.25
N ASP A 131 -8.48 -17.28 -7.46
CA ASP A 131 -7.22 -17.32 -8.22
C ASP A 131 -6.91 -15.97 -8.90
N LEU A 132 -6.94 -14.87 -8.15
CA LEU A 132 -6.60 -13.57 -8.72
C LEU A 132 -5.07 -13.50 -8.92
N ILE A 133 -4.63 -13.78 -10.14
CA ILE A 133 -3.23 -13.61 -10.52
C ILE A 133 -2.97 -12.10 -10.65
N ILE A 134 -2.09 -11.58 -9.78
CA ILE A 134 -1.64 -10.19 -9.87
C ILE A 134 -0.31 -10.18 -10.61
N GLU A 135 -0.35 -9.72 -11.87
CA GLU A 135 0.85 -9.55 -12.68
C GLU A 135 1.56 -8.23 -12.35
N ASP A 136 2.88 -8.27 -12.27
CA ASP A 136 3.65 -7.05 -12.01
C ASP A 136 3.63 -6.10 -13.22
N LEU A 137 2.98 -4.96 -13.06
CA LEU A 137 3.11 -3.86 -14.01
C LEU A 137 4.37 -3.04 -13.72
N THR A 138 5.16 -2.78 -14.76
CA THR A 138 6.31 -1.89 -14.67
C THR A 138 5.88 -0.44 -14.36
N GLY A 139 6.80 0.38 -13.84
CA GLY A 139 6.52 1.79 -13.59
C GLY A 139 6.06 2.55 -14.86
N MET A 140 6.60 2.19 -16.04
CA MET A 140 6.17 2.77 -17.32
C MET A 140 4.74 2.34 -17.68
N GLU A 141 4.37 1.07 -17.48
CA GLU A 141 3.02 0.56 -17.75
C GLU A 141 1.98 1.22 -16.82
N ARG A 142 2.29 1.37 -15.52
CA ARG A 142 1.43 2.10 -14.56
C ARG A 142 1.26 3.57 -14.99
N LYS A 143 2.35 4.24 -15.38
CA LYS A 143 2.32 5.64 -15.85
C LYS A 143 1.49 5.82 -17.13
N ILE A 144 1.61 4.88 -18.08
CA ILE A 144 0.78 4.86 -19.30
C ILE A 144 -0.70 4.74 -18.92
N LEU A 145 -1.07 3.79 -18.05
CA LEU A 145 -2.45 3.61 -17.60
C LEU A 145 -2.99 4.86 -16.90
N GLN A 146 -2.18 5.53 -16.07
CA GLN A 146 -2.57 6.76 -15.40
C GLN A 146 -2.81 7.91 -16.38
N ILE A 147 -1.99 8.07 -17.42
CA ILE A 147 -2.22 9.07 -18.46
C ILE A 147 -3.45 8.71 -19.31
N MET A 148 -3.61 7.43 -19.67
CA MET A 148 -4.77 7.00 -20.45
C MET A 148 -6.08 7.10 -19.67
N SER A 149 -6.05 6.99 -18.33
CA SER A 149 -7.23 7.16 -17.49
C SER A 149 -7.83 8.56 -17.57
N SER A 150 -7.02 9.59 -17.86
CA SER A 150 -7.51 10.96 -18.07
C SER A 150 -8.19 11.19 -19.43
N GLY A 151 -8.40 10.13 -20.22
CA GLY A 151 -9.06 10.22 -21.54
C GLY A 151 -8.19 10.82 -22.66
N LYS A 152 -6.90 10.96 -22.45
CA LYS A 152 -5.97 11.51 -23.47
C LYS A 152 -5.87 10.57 -24.68
N LYS A 153 -5.74 11.17 -25.88
CA LYS A 153 -5.47 10.43 -27.11
C LYS A 153 -4.06 9.81 -27.06
N ARG A 154 -3.86 8.65 -27.69
CA ARG A 154 -2.56 7.94 -27.72
C ARG A 154 -1.39 8.83 -28.15
N LYS A 155 -1.59 9.69 -29.16
CA LYS A 155 -0.56 10.65 -29.60
C LYS A 155 -0.14 11.57 -28.47
N CYS A 156 -1.09 12.20 -27.76
CA CYS A 156 -0.81 13.09 -26.65
C CYS A 156 -0.11 12.34 -25.48
N ALA A 157 -0.51 11.11 -25.22
CA ALA A 157 0.13 10.28 -24.19
C ALA A 157 1.58 9.91 -24.57
N ALA A 158 1.84 9.61 -25.83
CA ALA A 158 3.17 9.32 -26.35
C ALA A 158 4.10 10.56 -26.26
N ASP A 159 3.58 11.74 -26.65
CA ASP A 159 4.30 13.01 -26.57
C ASP A 159 4.65 13.35 -25.12
N GLU A 160 3.72 13.17 -24.17
CA GLU A 160 3.93 13.44 -22.72
C GLU A 160 4.98 12.49 -22.10
N LEU A 161 5.07 11.26 -22.59
CA LEU A 161 6.05 10.27 -22.16
C LEU A 161 7.38 10.33 -22.92
N PHE A 162 7.50 11.22 -23.88
CA PHE A 162 8.67 11.34 -24.76
C PHE A 162 9.01 10.01 -25.49
N ILE A 163 7.98 9.28 -25.95
CA ILE A 163 8.11 8.03 -26.72
C ILE A 163 7.33 8.10 -28.02
N SER A 164 7.61 7.18 -28.96
CA SER A 164 6.84 7.08 -30.19
C SER A 164 5.46 6.45 -29.94
N GLU A 165 4.45 6.75 -30.79
CA GLU A 165 3.15 6.09 -30.73
C GLU A 165 3.26 4.57 -30.92
N ARG A 166 4.25 4.09 -31.68
CA ARG A 166 4.57 2.67 -31.84
C ARG A 166 5.05 2.06 -30.53
N THR A 167 5.92 2.76 -29.79
CA THR A 167 6.41 2.31 -28.48
C THR A 167 5.27 2.26 -27.46
N LEU A 168 4.40 3.27 -27.46
CA LEU A 168 3.20 3.29 -26.60
C LEU A 168 2.29 2.10 -26.93
N SER A 169 2.07 1.81 -28.23
CA SER A 169 1.23 0.68 -28.64
C SER A 169 1.79 -0.67 -28.19
N ASN A 170 3.11 -0.84 -28.21
CA ASN A 170 3.75 -2.06 -27.69
C ASN A 170 3.54 -2.19 -26.17
N HIS A 171 3.70 -1.11 -25.42
CA HIS A 171 3.40 -1.14 -23.97
C HIS A 171 1.94 -1.46 -23.68
N LEU A 172 1.00 -0.87 -24.44
CA LEU A 172 -0.42 -1.17 -24.28
C LEU A 172 -0.72 -2.65 -24.58
N GLN A 173 -0.07 -3.25 -25.57
CA GLN A 173 -0.21 -4.67 -25.87
C GLN A 173 0.24 -5.53 -24.67
N HIS A 174 1.40 -5.26 -24.08
CA HIS A 174 1.89 -5.97 -22.91
C HIS A 174 0.97 -5.77 -21.70
N ILE A 175 0.42 -4.55 -21.51
CA ILE A 175 -0.58 -4.29 -20.46
C ILE A 175 -1.83 -5.14 -20.68
N PHE A 176 -2.33 -5.24 -21.91
CA PHE A 176 -3.50 -6.04 -22.24
C PHE A 176 -3.27 -7.53 -21.95
N GLU A 177 -2.10 -8.05 -22.30
CA GLU A 177 -1.70 -9.43 -21.99
C GLU A 177 -1.65 -9.68 -20.50
N LYS A 178 -0.96 -8.82 -19.73
CA LYS A 178 -0.82 -8.93 -18.27
C LYS A 178 -2.15 -8.80 -17.53
N LEU A 179 -3.00 -7.89 -17.99
CA LEU A 179 -4.30 -7.65 -17.37
C LEU A 179 -5.42 -8.53 -17.95
N GLU A 180 -5.13 -9.38 -18.96
CA GLU A 180 -6.12 -10.21 -19.65
C GLU A 180 -7.34 -9.42 -20.11
N VAL A 181 -7.10 -8.32 -20.85
CA VAL A 181 -8.12 -7.40 -21.37
C VAL A 181 -7.88 -7.13 -22.84
N SER A 182 -8.89 -6.56 -23.53
CA SER A 182 -8.84 -6.33 -24.98
C SER A 182 -8.83 -4.84 -25.38
N SER A 183 -9.05 -3.95 -24.43
CA SER A 183 -9.17 -2.52 -24.72
C SER A 183 -8.53 -1.65 -23.64
N VAL A 184 -8.20 -0.40 -24.00
CA VAL A 184 -7.68 0.61 -23.07
C VAL A 184 -8.68 0.89 -21.94
N VAL A 185 -9.97 0.93 -22.27
CA VAL A 185 -11.02 1.19 -21.26
C VAL A 185 -11.06 0.05 -20.22
N GLU A 186 -11.05 -1.21 -20.68
CA GLU A 186 -10.99 -2.36 -19.79
C GLU A 186 -9.70 -2.36 -18.96
N ALA A 187 -8.55 -2.05 -19.59
CA ALA A 187 -7.27 -1.98 -18.90
C ALA A 187 -7.28 -0.94 -17.78
N VAL A 188 -7.77 0.27 -18.06
CA VAL A 188 -7.89 1.34 -17.06
C VAL A 188 -8.85 0.95 -15.93
N THR A 189 -10.03 0.40 -16.29
CA THR A 189 -11.02 -0.04 -15.29
C THR A 189 -10.45 -1.12 -14.38
N LYS A 190 -9.84 -2.15 -14.95
CA LYS A 190 -9.23 -3.25 -14.18
C LYS A 190 -8.06 -2.76 -13.34
N ALA A 191 -7.24 -1.84 -13.87
CA ALA A 191 -6.12 -1.26 -13.14
C ALA A 191 -6.55 -0.45 -11.91
N ILE A 192 -7.64 0.31 -12.01
CA ILE A 192 -8.24 1.02 -10.86
C ILE A 192 -8.80 0.02 -9.84
N GLN A 193 -9.55 -0.99 -10.29
CA GLN A 193 -10.15 -2.01 -9.42
C GLN A 193 -9.10 -2.82 -8.65
N LEU A 194 -7.96 -3.11 -9.28
CA LEU A 194 -6.87 -3.87 -8.67
C LEU A 194 -5.95 -2.99 -7.80
N GLY A 195 -5.94 -1.67 -8.03
CA GLY A 195 -5.10 -0.71 -7.29
C GLY A 195 -3.76 -0.40 -7.95
N TYR A 196 -3.58 -0.67 -9.24
CA TYR A 196 -2.38 -0.25 -9.97
C TYR A 196 -2.30 1.27 -10.18
N ILE A 197 -3.45 1.91 -10.32
CA ILE A 197 -3.59 3.36 -10.46
C ILE A 197 -4.75 3.86 -9.59
N PRO A 198 -4.69 5.12 -9.12
CA PRO A 198 -5.77 5.71 -8.33
C PRO A 198 -7.05 5.89 -9.19
N PRO A 199 -8.24 5.93 -8.55
CA PRO A 199 -9.47 6.30 -9.24
C PRO A 199 -9.37 7.73 -9.79
N ILE A 200 -10.07 7.98 -10.89
CA ILE A 200 -10.15 9.31 -11.50
C ILE A 200 -11.06 10.17 -10.61
N CYS A 201 -10.53 11.28 -10.10
CA CYS A 201 -11.31 12.29 -9.39
C CYS A 201 -11.95 13.27 -10.36
#